data_660976e3209ea1a9ae12884198bba94e
#
_entry.id   660976e3209ea1a9ae12884198bba94e
#
_cell.length_a   1.000
_cell.length_b   1.000
_cell.length_c   1.000
_cell.angle_alpha   90.00
_cell.angle_beta   90.00
_cell.angle_gamma   90.00
#
_symmetry.space_group_name_H-M   'P 1'
#
loop_
_entity.id
_entity.type
_entity.pdbx_description
1 polymer ?
#
loop_
_entity_poly.entity_id
_entity_poly.type
_entity_poly.pdbx_seq_one_letter_code
_entity_poly.pdbx_strand_id
1 'polypeptide(L)'
;MKVRMRLFPGLGVIGLGLLALLWQSGITTPRSWAEEKPAAGAADQGAPLEFKVPRGTLDALTAILTRRSIRDFSPHPVPPETIKLLLEAGLSAPSAMDERSTEFVVINDRKILDEIHSFNPNPKSFQLKKATVAILVCGNQAKEKNKGQGFWLLDGAVAGENIIIAANALGLGAVWTAIYPYQDRIAKVQKLLNLPEQVIPLCIIPIGYPAERKMPNPYDASRVHLNRW
;
A
#
# COMPACT_ATOMS: atom_id res chain seq x y z
N MET A 1 18.21 -18.28 -36.52
CA MET A 1 19.13 -17.27 -37.11
C MET A 1 20.22 -17.04 -36.07
N LYS A 2 21.42 -17.60 -36.31
CA LYS A 2 22.56 -17.54 -35.39
C LYS A 2 23.34 -16.24 -35.64
N VAL A 3 23.37 -15.34 -34.66
CA VAL A 3 24.20 -14.12 -34.70
C VAL A 3 25.63 -14.50 -34.27
N ARG A 4 26.57 -14.43 -35.19
CA ARG A 4 28.01 -14.58 -34.92
C ARG A 4 28.55 -13.24 -34.40
N MET A 5 28.99 -13.22 -33.16
CA MET A 5 29.76 -12.11 -32.58
C MET A 5 31.17 -12.16 -33.12
N ARG A 6 31.62 -11.11 -33.83
CA ARG A 6 33.03 -10.92 -34.24
C ARG A 6 33.79 -10.32 -33.08
N LEU A 7 34.77 -11.04 -32.58
CA LEU A 7 35.79 -10.53 -31.66
C LEU A 7 36.75 -9.61 -32.42
N PHE A 8 36.90 -8.37 -31.94
CA PHE A 8 37.98 -7.48 -32.38
C PHE A 8 39.24 -7.81 -31.56
N PRO A 9 40.39 -8.10 -32.21
CA PRO A 9 41.67 -8.24 -31.52
C PRO A 9 42.31 -6.83 -31.39
N GLY A 10 42.51 -6.35 -30.17
CA GLY A 10 43.31 -5.13 -30.02
C GLY A 10 43.25 -4.34 -28.70
N LEU A 11 42.82 -4.92 -27.57
CA LEU A 11 42.90 -4.21 -26.30
C LEU A 11 43.22 -5.15 -25.12
N GLY A 12 44.28 -5.91 -25.26
CA GLY A 12 44.61 -7.01 -24.35
C GLY A 12 45.84 -6.83 -23.45
N VAL A 13 46.47 -5.68 -23.31
CA VAL A 13 47.71 -5.60 -22.50
C VAL A 13 47.74 -4.44 -21.49
N ILE A 14 46.86 -3.45 -21.55
CA ILE A 14 46.92 -2.28 -20.65
C ILE A 14 46.02 -2.47 -19.39
N GLY A 15 45.03 -3.36 -19.43
CA GLY A 15 44.10 -3.56 -18.31
C GLY A 15 44.63 -4.38 -17.13
N LEU A 16 45.58 -5.29 -17.39
CA LEU A 16 46.13 -6.19 -16.36
C LEU A 16 47.19 -5.52 -15.47
N GLY A 17 47.88 -4.50 -15.98
CA GLY A 17 48.90 -3.75 -15.21
C GLY A 17 48.33 -2.81 -14.16
N LEU A 18 47.16 -2.24 -14.40
CA LEU A 18 46.49 -1.32 -13.46
C LEU A 18 45.83 -2.06 -12.28
N LEU A 19 45.31 -3.25 -12.49
CA LEU A 19 44.75 -4.10 -11.44
C LEU A 19 45.81 -4.65 -10.46
N ALA A 20 47.02 -4.93 -10.97
CA ALA A 20 48.15 -5.40 -10.14
C ALA A 20 48.75 -4.30 -9.27
N LEU A 21 48.72 -3.04 -9.72
CA LEU A 21 49.19 -1.88 -8.95
C LEU A 21 48.21 -1.46 -7.85
N LEU A 22 46.90 -1.68 -8.03
CA LEU A 22 45.89 -1.37 -6.99
C LEU A 22 45.92 -2.39 -5.85
N TRP A 23 46.37 -3.62 -6.09
CA TRP A 23 46.48 -4.64 -5.03
C TRP A 23 47.65 -4.41 -4.08
N GLN A 24 48.69 -3.69 -4.51
CA GLN A 24 49.83 -3.31 -3.66
C GLN A 24 49.54 -2.07 -2.77
N SER A 25 48.52 -1.29 -3.09
CA SER A 25 48.20 -0.05 -2.37
C SER A 25 47.22 -0.22 -1.19
N GLY A 26 46.76 -1.43 -0.90
CA GLY A 26 45.84 -1.70 0.22
C GLY A 26 44.46 -1.03 0.10
N ILE A 27 44.12 -0.50 -1.07
CA ILE A 27 42.80 0.09 -1.34
C ILE A 27 41.84 -1.06 -1.67
N THR A 28 41.06 -1.45 -0.67
CA THR A 28 39.93 -2.37 -0.89
C THR A 28 38.89 -1.66 -1.74
N THR A 29 38.64 -2.19 -2.94
CA THR A 29 37.44 -1.75 -3.72
C THR A 29 36.20 -1.97 -2.87
N PRO A 30 35.25 -1.01 -2.81
CA PRO A 30 34.00 -1.24 -2.09
C PRO A 30 33.33 -2.47 -2.73
N ARG A 31 32.95 -3.44 -1.88
CA ARG A 31 32.14 -4.60 -2.32
C ARG A 31 30.96 -4.10 -3.11
N SER A 32 30.83 -4.53 -4.36
CA SER A 32 29.63 -4.22 -5.13
C SER A 32 28.43 -4.89 -4.43
N TRP A 33 27.34 -4.18 -4.30
CA TRP A 33 26.08 -4.69 -3.73
C TRP A 33 25.58 -5.98 -4.41
N ALA A 34 26.11 -6.32 -5.59
CA ALA A 34 25.80 -7.53 -6.35
C ALA A 34 26.51 -8.81 -5.82
N GLU A 35 27.47 -8.68 -4.88
CA GLU A 35 28.25 -9.83 -4.36
C GLU A 35 27.82 -10.27 -2.95
N GLU A 36 26.88 -9.58 -2.30
CA GLU A 36 26.26 -10.11 -1.09
C GLU A 36 25.32 -11.26 -1.49
N LYS A 37 25.86 -12.48 -1.50
CA LYS A 37 25.01 -13.66 -1.43
C LYS A 37 24.18 -13.54 -0.16
N PRO A 38 22.84 -13.63 -0.26
CA PRO A 38 22.03 -13.75 0.96
C PRO A 38 22.57 -14.93 1.75
N ALA A 39 22.80 -14.72 3.04
CA ALA A 39 23.16 -15.80 3.93
C ALA A 39 22.19 -16.95 3.66
N ALA A 40 22.74 -18.16 3.48
CA ALA A 40 21.96 -19.36 3.23
C ALA A 40 21.18 -19.74 4.48
N GLY A 41 20.17 -18.94 4.81
CA GLY A 41 18.99 -19.31 5.56
C GLY A 41 18.10 -19.98 4.53
N ALA A 42 17.73 -21.24 4.76
CA ALA A 42 16.84 -22.00 3.92
C ALA A 42 15.68 -21.08 3.46
N ALA A 43 15.68 -20.73 2.18
CA ALA A 43 14.48 -20.24 1.56
C ALA A 43 13.48 -21.37 1.76
N ASP A 44 12.52 -21.15 2.64
CA ASP A 44 11.32 -21.95 2.72
C ASP A 44 10.74 -21.91 1.30
N GLN A 45 11.02 -22.98 0.52
CA GLN A 45 10.32 -23.26 -0.72
C GLN A 45 8.93 -23.76 -0.33
N GLY A 46 8.23 -22.94 0.48
CA GLY A 46 6.83 -23.15 0.81
C GLY A 46 6.06 -23.37 -0.47
N ALA A 47 5.08 -24.27 -0.42
CA ALA A 47 4.14 -24.46 -1.51
C ALA A 47 3.68 -23.10 -2.04
N PRO A 48 3.48 -22.95 -3.37
CA PRO A 48 3.06 -21.67 -3.96
C PRO A 48 1.89 -21.11 -3.15
N LEU A 49 1.99 -19.83 -2.74
CA LEU A 49 0.91 -19.17 -2.02
C LEU A 49 -0.33 -19.16 -2.93
N GLU A 50 -1.26 -20.06 -2.66
CA GLU A 50 -2.49 -20.20 -3.41
C GLU A 50 -3.54 -19.23 -2.86
N PHE A 51 -3.64 -18.04 -3.47
CA PHE A 51 -4.71 -17.09 -3.15
C PHE A 51 -5.99 -17.50 -3.86
N LYS A 52 -7.03 -17.85 -3.11
CA LYS A 52 -8.36 -18.13 -3.66
C LYS A 52 -9.06 -16.83 -4.00
N VAL A 53 -8.86 -16.35 -5.23
CA VAL A 53 -9.54 -15.17 -5.74
C VAL A 53 -10.93 -15.58 -6.26
N PRO A 54 -12.02 -14.88 -5.86
CA PRO A 54 -13.37 -15.18 -6.34
C PRO A 54 -13.49 -15.08 -7.87
N ARG A 55 -14.35 -15.91 -8.46
CA ARG A 55 -14.65 -15.82 -9.92
C ARG A 55 -15.27 -14.45 -10.23
N GLY A 56 -14.89 -13.87 -11.36
CA GLY A 56 -15.39 -12.58 -11.81
C GLY A 56 -14.66 -11.36 -11.22
N THR A 57 -13.59 -11.58 -10.46
CA THR A 57 -12.70 -10.50 -10.01
C THR A 57 -12.05 -9.82 -11.22
N LEU A 58 -12.02 -8.47 -11.22
CA LEU A 58 -11.36 -7.70 -12.26
C LEU A 58 -9.84 -7.94 -12.24
N ASP A 59 -9.22 -7.89 -13.41
CA ASP A 59 -7.75 -7.84 -13.48
C ASP A 59 -7.21 -6.52 -12.86
N ALA A 60 -5.94 -6.52 -12.53
CA ALA A 60 -5.32 -5.42 -11.78
C ALA A 60 -5.43 -4.06 -12.50
N LEU A 61 -5.17 -4.00 -13.81
CA LEU A 61 -5.25 -2.75 -14.56
C LEU A 61 -6.67 -2.23 -14.65
N THR A 62 -7.63 -3.10 -14.94
CA THR A 62 -9.05 -2.74 -14.94
C THR A 62 -9.47 -2.23 -13.57
N ALA A 63 -9.08 -2.90 -12.48
CA ALA A 63 -9.42 -2.47 -11.14
C ALA A 63 -8.84 -1.08 -10.82
N ILE A 64 -7.59 -0.81 -11.17
CA ILE A 64 -6.93 0.49 -10.96
C ILE A 64 -7.62 1.59 -11.78
N LEU A 65 -7.82 1.37 -13.07
CA LEU A 65 -8.33 2.38 -14.00
C LEU A 65 -9.81 2.71 -13.77
N THR A 66 -10.61 1.73 -13.32
CA THR A 66 -12.05 1.91 -13.09
C THR A 66 -12.41 2.31 -11.67
N ARG A 67 -11.49 2.18 -10.70
CA ARG A 67 -11.72 2.54 -9.30
C ARG A 67 -12.23 3.99 -9.16
N ARG A 68 -13.26 4.15 -8.35
CA ARG A 68 -13.82 5.47 -7.99
C ARG A 68 -14.09 5.54 -6.50
N SER A 69 -14.10 6.75 -5.97
CA SER A 69 -14.55 7.04 -4.61
C SER A 69 -16.06 6.90 -4.53
N ILE A 70 -16.53 5.76 -4.05
CA ILE A 70 -17.94 5.42 -3.85
C ILE A 70 -18.33 5.81 -2.43
N ARG A 71 -19.42 6.57 -2.28
CA ARG A 71 -19.89 7.10 -1.00
C ARG A 71 -21.31 6.67 -0.67
N ASP A 72 -22.02 6.08 -1.63
CA ASP A 72 -23.34 5.50 -1.44
C ASP A 72 -23.27 3.98 -1.57
N PHE A 73 -23.83 3.28 -0.59
CA PHE A 73 -23.73 1.84 -0.47
C PHE A 73 -25.10 1.24 -0.20
N SER A 74 -25.34 0.04 -0.73
CA SER A 74 -26.50 -0.76 -0.39
C SER A 74 -26.37 -1.35 1.01
N PRO A 75 -27.47 -1.74 1.66
CA PRO A 75 -27.46 -2.26 3.03
C PRO A 75 -26.94 -3.70 3.15
N HIS A 76 -26.56 -4.33 2.03
CA HIS A 76 -26.07 -5.71 2.06
C HIS A 76 -24.72 -5.80 2.78
N PRO A 77 -24.57 -6.72 3.76
CA PRO A 77 -23.32 -6.87 4.49
C PRO A 77 -22.21 -7.42 3.59
N VAL A 78 -20.99 -6.97 3.81
CA VAL A 78 -19.79 -7.53 3.16
C VAL A 78 -19.40 -8.81 3.90
N PRO A 79 -19.24 -9.95 3.21
CA PRO A 79 -18.87 -11.22 3.85
C PRO A 79 -17.50 -11.16 4.56
N PRO A 80 -17.32 -11.84 5.72
CA PRO A 80 -16.07 -11.84 6.46
C PRO A 80 -14.85 -12.31 5.65
N GLU A 81 -15.03 -13.30 4.77
CA GLU A 81 -13.99 -13.81 3.88
C GLU A 81 -13.55 -12.73 2.86
N THR A 82 -14.47 -11.89 2.40
CA THR A 82 -14.15 -10.75 1.54
C THR A 82 -13.37 -9.68 2.30
N ILE A 83 -13.77 -9.39 3.54
CA ILE A 83 -13.02 -8.46 4.40
C ILE A 83 -11.60 -8.97 4.62
N LYS A 84 -11.41 -10.28 4.84
CA LYS A 84 -10.10 -10.90 4.97
C LYS A 84 -9.22 -10.67 3.75
N LEU A 85 -9.76 -10.86 2.52
CA LEU A 85 -9.02 -10.59 1.28
C LEU A 85 -8.60 -9.11 1.17
N LEU A 86 -9.44 -8.18 1.60
CA LEU A 86 -9.11 -6.75 1.63
C LEU A 86 -7.95 -6.46 2.60
N LEU A 87 -7.95 -7.10 3.76
CA LEU A 87 -6.86 -6.96 4.73
C LEU A 87 -5.55 -7.58 4.20
N GLU A 88 -5.63 -8.75 3.54
CA GLU A 88 -4.48 -9.39 2.89
C GLU A 88 -3.88 -8.46 1.82
N ALA A 89 -4.71 -7.82 1.01
CA ALA A 89 -4.27 -6.82 0.02
C ALA A 89 -3.57 -5.61 0.70
N GLY A 90 -4.13 -5.10 1.79
CA GLY A 90 -3.51 -4.03 2.57
C GLY A 90 -2.17 -4.46 3.19
N LEU A 91 -2.10 -5.65 3.77
CA LEU A 91 -0.89 -6.19 4.40
C LEU A 91 0.21 -6.56 3.40
N SER A 92 -0.14 -6.77 2.11
CA SER A 92 0.83 -7.02 1.04
C SER A 92 1.54 -5.76 0.55
N ALA A 93 1.13 -4.57 1.01
CA ALA A 93 1.78 -3.32 0.66
C ALA A 93 3.24 -3.31 1.14
N PRO A 94 4.16 -2.73 0.36
CA PRO A 94 5.53 -2.51 0.84
C PRO A 94 5.53 -1.51 2.00
N SER A 95 6.55 -1.58 2.84
CA SER A 95 6.81 -0.59 3.88
C SER A 95 8.26 -0.13 3.84
N ALA A 96 8.51 1.10 4.24
CA ALA A 96 9.86 1.62 4.35
C ALA A 96 10.70 0.71 5.27
N MET A 97 11.87 0.28 4.79
CA MET A 97 12.81 -0.58 5.54
C MET A 97 12.19 -1.87 6.12
N ASP A 98 11.09 -2.35 5.53
CA ASP A 98 10.30 -3.50 6.00
C ASP A 98 9.87 -3.36 7.49
N GLU A 99 9.54 -2.14 7.91
CA GLU A 99 9.15 -1.85 9.29
C GLU A 99 7.74 -2.32 9.62
N ARG A 100 6.87 -2.47 8.61
CA ARG A 100 5.50 -2.95 8.73
C ARG A 100 4.71 -2.22 9.82
N SER A 101 4.84 -0.89 9.80
CA SER A 101 4.22 0.01 10.78
C SER A 101 2.70 0.13 10.61
N THR A 102 2.16 -0.27 9.45
CA THR A 102 0.72 -0.17 9.19
C THR A 102 -0.07 -1.24 9.93
N GLU A 103 -1.14 -0.82 10.59
CA GLU A 103 -2.10 -1.68 11.30
C GLU A 103 -3.53 -1.31 10.91
N PHE A 104 -4.45 -2.26 11.08
CA PHE A 104 -5.85 -2.08 10.69
C PHE A 104 -6.80 -2.37 11.85
N VAL A 105 -7.90 -1.59 11.93
CA VAL A 105 -9.05 -1.91 12.76
C VAL A 105 -10.26 -2.09 11.84
N VAL A 106 -10.89 -3.25 11.89
CA VAL A 106 -12.15 -3.51 11.19
C VAL A 106 -13.32 -3.08 12.06
N ILE A 107 -14.19 -2.25 11.52
CA ILE A 107 -15.32 -1.67 12.25
C ILE A 107 -16.61 -2.02 11.49
N ASN A 108 -17.45 -2.87 12.09
CA ASN A 108 -18.77 -3.24 11.60
C ASN A 108 -19.90 -2.90 12.60
N ASP A 109 -19.55 -2.32 13.76
CA ASP A 109 -20.52 -1.82 14.71
C ASP A 109 -21.11 -0.49 14.21
N ARG A 110 -22.42 -0.48 13.98
CA ARG A 110 -23.14 0.70 13.48
C ARG A 110 -22.98 1.92 14.39
N LYS A 111 -22.97 1.73 15.70
CA LYS A 111 -22.85 2.83 16.67
C LYS A 111 -21.49 3.50 16.57
N ILE A 112 -20.43 2.68 16.46
CA ILE A 112 -19.05 3.18 16.29
C ILE A 112 -18.91 3.93 14.94
N LEU A 113 -19.45 3.39 13.85
CA LEU A 113 -19.42 4.04 12.55
C LEU A 113 -20.17 5.38 12.55
N ASP A 114 -21.33 5.46 13.24
CA ASP A 114 -22.11 6.69 13.37
C ASP A 114 -21.39 7.73 14.24
N GLU A 115 -20.71 7.29 15.29
CA GLU A 115 -19.93 8.18 16.15
C GLU A 115 -18.73 8.76 15.40
N ILE A 116 -17.95 7.93 14.68
CA ILE A 116 -16.86 8.43 13.84
C ILE A 116 -17.37 9.38 12.76
N HIS A 117 -18.52 9.08 12.17
CA HIS A 117 -19.16 10.01 11.23
C HIS A 117 -19.40 11.39 11.85
N SER A 118 -19.83 11.45 13.10
CA SER A 118 -20.11 12.71 13.79
C SER A 118 -18.88 13.60 14.01
N PHE A 119 -17.66 13.02 13.96
CA PHE A 119 -16.41 13.76 14.07
C PHE A 119 -16.06 14.55 12.79
N ASN A 120 -16.75 14.29 11.70
CA ASN A 120 -16.54 15.02 10.45
C ASN A 120 -17.56 16.15 10.28
N PRO A 121 -17.13 17.42 10.32
CA PRO A 121 -18.05 18.55 10.20
C PRO A 121 -18.65 18.73 8.80
N ASN A 122 -18.16 17.99 7.78
CA ASN A 122 -18.68 18.10 6.42
C ASN A 122 -20.02 17.35 6.29
N PRO A 123 -21.16 18.04 6.14
CA PRO A 123 -22.47 17.39 6.03
C PRO A 123 -22.64 16.53 4.77
N LYS A 124 -21.77 16.72 3.76
CA LYS A 124 -21.75 15.88 2.54
C LYS A 124 -20.98 14.59 2.72
N SER A 125 -20.38 14.37 3.89
CA SER A 125 -19.57 13.19 4.19
C SER A 125 -20.40 12.11 4.88
N PHE A 126 -21.35 11.52 4.17
CA PHE A 126 -22.32 10.55 4.71
C PHE A 126 -21.95 9.07 4.48
N GLN A 127 -20.79 8.81 3.91
CA GLN A 127 -20.38 7.46 3.51
C GLN A 127 -20.34 6.45 4.68
N LEU A 128 -19.95 6.88 5.88
CA LEU A 128 -19.95 6.02 7.07
C LEU A 128 -21.36 5.64 7.55
N LYS A 129 -22.36 6.48 7.32
CA LYS A 129 -23.76 6.16 7.63
C LYS A 129 -24.33 5.06 6.74
N LYS A 130 -23.81 4.93 5.53
CA LYS A 130 -24.29 3.99 4.51
C LYS A 130 -23.47 2.70 4.47
N ALA A 131 -22.18 2.76 4.78
CA ALA A 131 -21.31 1.60 4.75
C ALA A 131 -21.69 0.57 5.82
N THR A 132 -21.59 -0.71 5.47
CA THR A 132 -21.84 -1.82 6.41
C THR A 132 -20.59 -2.24 7.18
N VAL A 133 -19.42 -1.85 6.69
CA VAL A 133 -18.12 -2.06 7.32
C VAL A 133 -17.17 -0.92 6.93
N ALA A 134 -16.21 -0.64 7.77
CA ALA A 134 -15.08 0.22 7.45
C ALA A 134 -13.77 -0.37 7.97
N ILE A 135 -12.67 -0.09 7.26
CA ILE A 135 -11.32 -0.43 7.69
C ILE A 135 -10.61 0.88 8.06
N LEU A 136 -10.22 1.00 9.32
CA LEU A 136 -9.36 2.07 9.79
C LEU A 136 -7.91 1.69 9.52
N VAL A 137 -7.18 2.53 8.82
CA VAL A 137 -5.75 2.40 8.56
C VAL A 137 -5.01 3.23 9.59
N CYS A 138 -4.09 2.62 10.31
CA CYS A 138 -3.28 3.25 11.34
C CYS A 138 -1.79 3.06 11.07
N GLY A 139 -0.98 4.04 11.50
CA GLY A 139 0.46 3.89 11.63
C GLY A 139 0.87 3.68 13.08
N ASN A 140 1.57 2.58 13.36
CA ASN A 140 2.14 2.32 14.68
C ASN A 140 3.56 2.86 14.74
N GLN A 141 3.72 4.05 15.28
CA GLN A 141 5.01 4.75 15.37
C GLN A 141 6.02 4.03 16.27
N ALA A 142 5.59 3.12 17.15
CA ALA A 142 6.52 2.33 17.95
C ALA A 142 7.32 1.32 17.10
N LYS A 143 6.82 0.98 15.91
CA LYS A 143 7.50 0.08 14.96
C LYS A 143 8.49 0.81 14.04
N GLU A 144 8.45 2.14 13.96
CA GLU A 144 9.40 2.92 13.16
C GLU A 144 10.78 2.92 13.81
N LYS A 145 11.77 2.36 13.12
CA LYS A 145 13.20 2.40 13.53
C LYS A 145 13.76 3.81 13.40
N ASN A 146 13.38 4.52 12.33
CA ASN A 146 13.77 5.91 12.09
C ASN A 146 12.65 6.86 12.53
N LYS A 147 12.48 6.98 13.84
CA LYS A 147 11.43 7.82 14.45
C LYS A 147 11.44 9.25 13.90
N GLY A 148 10.24 9.72 13.54
CA GLY A 148 10.03 11.12 13.14
C GLY A 148 10.22 11.40 11.64
N GLN A 149 10.56 10.43 10.80
CA GLN A 149 10.63 10.63 9.34
C GLN A 149 9.27 10.56 8.66
N GLY A 150 8.24 10.04 9.35
CA GLY A 150 6.87 10.01 8.84
C GLY A 150 6.61 8.99 7.75
N PHE A 151 7.46 7.98 7.57
CA PHE A 151 7.26 6.93 6.56
C PHE A 151 5.97 6.12 6.78
N TRP A 152 5.50 6.01 8.03
CA TRP A 152 4.23 5.38 8.36
C TRP A 152 3.04 5.98 7.58
N LEU A 153 3.11 7.27 7.21
CA LEU A 153 2.11 7.93 6.36
C LEU A 153 2.11 7.36 4.95
N LEU A 154 3.29 7.18 4.36
CA LEU A 154 3.46 6.62 3.02
C LEU A 154 3.07 5.15 3.00
N ASP A 155 3.54 4.38 3.97
CA ASP A 155 3.20 2.96 4.14
C ASP A 155 1.69 2.76 4.28
N GLY A 156 1.06 3.55 5.16
CA GLY A 156 -0.38 3.54 5.36
C GLY A 156 -1.17 3.97 4.10
N ALA A 157 -0.64 4.93 3.34
CA ALA A 157 -1.28 5.38 2.10
C ALA A 157 -1.27 4.28 1.03
N VAL A 158 -0.14 3.59 0.84
CA VAL A 158 -0.03 2.48 -0.12
C VAL A 158 -0.92 1.32 0.31
N ALA A 159 -0.90 0.96 1.59
CA ALA A 159 -1.76 -0.11 2.13
C ALA A 159 -3.25 0.22 1.98
N GLY A 160 -3.65 1.46 2.25
CA GLY A 160 -5.02 1.92 2.07
C GLY A 160 -5.46 1.89 0.60
N GLU A 161 -4.60 2.28 -0.34
CA GLU A 161 -4.93 2.21 -1.78
C GLU A 161 -5.04 0.75 -2.25
N ASN A 162 -4.19 -0.17 -1.78
CA ASN A 162 -4.34 -1.59 -2.06
C ASN A 162 -5.72 -2.12 -1.64
N ILE A 163 -6.21 -1.74 -0.44
CA ILE A 163 -7.56 -2.11 0.03
C ILE A 163 -8.63 -1.56 -0.93
N ILE A 164 -8.51 -0.30 -1.34
CA ILE A 164 -9.49 0.36 -2.20
C ILE A 164 -9.52 -0.25 -3.61
N ILE A 165 -8.35 -0.59 -4.17
CA ILE A 165 -8.22 -1.28 -5.46
C ILE A 165 -8.82 -2.69 -5.36
N ALA A 166 -8.48 -3.43 -4.32
CA ALA A 166 -9.01 -4.78 -4.09
C ALA A 166 -10.54 -4.76 -3.91
N ALA A 167 -11.09 -3.76 -3.19
CA ALA A 167 -12.53 -3.58 -3.09
C ALA A 167 -13.18 -3.43 -4.47
N ASN A 168 -12.64 -2.55 -5.33
CA ASN A 168 -13.14 -2.39 -6.70
C ASN A 168 -13.02 -3.68 -7.53
N ALA A 169 -11.89 -4.39 -7.41
CA ALA A 169 -11.70 -5.67 -8.10
C ALA A 169 -12.74 -6.71 -7.70
N LEU A 170 -13.18 -6.70 -6.47
CA LEU A 170 -14.20 -7.60 -5.91
C LEU A 170 -15.64 -7.10 -6.10
N GLY A 171 -15.85 -6.03 -6.88
CA GLY A 171 -17.18 -5.46 -7.14
C GLY A 171 -17.75 -4.63 -5.98
N LEU A 172 -16.91 -4.27 -5.00
CA LEU A 172 -17.28 -3.39 -3.90
C LEU A 172 -16.94 -1.93 -4.20
N GLY A 173 -17.62 -1.03 -3.52
CA GLY A 173 -17.28 0.39 -3.45
C GLY A 173 -16.48 0.69 -2.20
N ALA A 174 -15.56 1.66 -2.30
CA ALA A 174 -14.79 2.16 -1.17
C ALA A 174 -14.43 3.63 -1.37
N VAL A 175 -14.08 4.33 -0.28
CA VAL A 175 -13.58 5.69 -0.36
C VAL A 175 -12.61 5.98 0.79
N TRP A 176 -11.54 6.70 0.48
CA TRP A 176 -10.63 7.26 1.47
C TRP A 176 -11.32 8.41 2.23
N THR A 177 -11.44 8.28 3.55
CA THR A 177 -11.93 9.33 4.44
C THR A 177 -10.83 9.71 5.43
N ALA A 178 -10.25 10.89 5.27
CA ALA A 178 -9.10 11.33 6.05
C ALA A 178 -9.45 11.54 7.54
N ILE A 179 -8.59 11.04 8.41
CA ILE A 179 -8.52 11.38 9.83
C ILE A 179 -7.30 12.25 10.08
N TYR A 180 -6.12 11.79 9.73
CA TYR A 180 -4.91 12.61 9.70
C TYR A 180 -4.99 13.64 8.54
N PRO A 181 -4.52 14.89 8.71
CA PRO A 181 -3.74 15.42 9.85
C PRO A 181 -4.59 16.15 10.92
N TYR A 182 -5.89 15.92 11.00
CA TYR A 182 -6.82 16.65 11.89
C TYR A 182 -6.68 16.15 13.32
N GLN A 183 -5.95 16.90 14.16
CA GLN A 183 -5.61 16.47 15.53
C GLN A 183 -6.85 16.18 16.40
N ASP A 184 -7.91 16.96 16.26
CA ASP A 184 -9.17 16.74 16.96
C ASP A 184 -9.84 15.42 16.59
N ARG A 185 -9.77 15.03 15.31
CA ARG A 185 -10.30 13.73 14.84
C ARG A 185 -9.46 12.58 15.31
N ILE A 186 -8.12 12.72 15.24
CA ILE A 186 -7.17 11.73 15.74
C ILE A 186 -7.47 11.41 17.19
N ALA A 187 -7.53 12.43 18.07
CA ALA A 187 -7.77 12.25 19.48
C ALA A 187 -9.14 11.59 19.77
N LYS A 188 -10.18 12.01 19.06
CA LYS A 188 -11.52 11.41 19.20
C LYS A 188 -11.57 9.94 18.80
N VAL A 189 -10.93 9.59 17.65
CA VAL A 189 -10.88 8.21 17.16
C VAL A 189 -10.02 7.33 18.07
N GLN A 190 -8.86 7.83 18.53
CA GLN A 190 -8.02 7.11 19.49
C GLN A 190 -8.81 6.81 20.78
N LYS A 191 -9.51 7.79 21.33
CA LYS A 191 -10.32 7.61 22.54
C LYS A 191 -11.47 6.63 22.32
N LEU A 192 -12.21 6.76 21.23
CA LEU A 192 -13.36 5.91 20.92
C LEU A 192 -12.98 4.44 20.76
N LEU A 193 -11.85 4.18 20.11
CA LEU A 193 -11.40 2.82 19.77
C LEU A 193 -10.33 2.29 20.74
N ASN A 194 -10.03 3.01 21.83
CA ASN A 194 -8.95 2.66 22.78
C ASN A 194 -7.62 2.38 22.10
N LEU A 195 -7.25 3.16 21.07
CA LEU A 195 -5.97 3.00 20.40
C LEU A 195 -4.84 3.47 21.33
N PRO A 196 -3.70 2.74 21.37
CA PRO A 196 -2.51 3.22 22.06
C PRO A 196 -2.04 4.58 21.50
N GLU A 197 -1.41 5.41 22.32
CA GLU A 197 -0.96 6.75 21.93
C GLU A 197 -0.09 6.75 20.67
N GLN A 198 0.80 5.75 20.54
CA GLN A 198 1.70 5.58 19.39
C GLN A 198 1.01 5.07 18.12
N VAL A 199 -0.27 4.68 18.18
CA VAL A 199 -1.05 4.21 17.03
C VAL A 199 -1.90 5.37 16.50
N ILE A 200 -1.45 5.94 15.40
CA ILE A 200 -2.07 7.13 14.82
C ILE A 200 -3.03 6.74 13.69
N PRO A 201 -4.33 7.05 13.79
CA PRO A 201 -5.28 6.79 12.72
C PRO A 201 -5.02 7.73 11.53
N LEU A 202 -4.74 7.13 10.36
CA LEU A 202 -4.48 7.84 9.11
C LEU A 202 -5.76 8.18 8.36
N CYS A 203 -6.54 7.15 8.08
CA CYS A 203 -7.83 7.29 7.38
C CYS A 203 -8.76 6.15 7.77
N ILE A 204 -10.04 6.35 7.53
CA ILE A 204 -11.04 5.29 7.57
C ILE A 204 -11.57 5.06 6.15
N ILE A 205 -11.70 3.80 5.75
CA ILE A 205 -12.16 3.37 4.44
C ILE A 205 -13.52 2.70 4.61
N PRO A 206 -14.64 3.42 4.44
CA PRO A 206 -15.97 2.83 4.33
C PRO A 206 -16.05 1.92 3.12
N ILE A 207 -16.65 0.73 3.27
CA ILE A 207 -16.73 -0.30 2.25
C ILE A 207 -18.15 -0.88 2.22
N GLY A 208 -18.63 -1.22 1.03
CA GLY A 208 -19.93 -1.86 0.83
C GLY A 208 -20.21 -2.10 -0.64
N TYR A 209 -21.34 -2.72 -0.95
CA TYR A 209 -21.78 -2.85 -2.34
C TYR A 209 -22.23 -1.47 -2.86
N PRO A 210 -21.73 -1.00 -4.03
CA PRO A 210 -22.01 0.35 -4.50
C PRO A 210 -23.49 0.55 -4.86
N ALA A 211 -24.07 1.65 -4.37
CA ALA A 211 -25.40 2.13 -4.76
C ALA A 211 -25.33 3.34 -5.72
N GLU A 212 -24.13 3.72 -6.12
CA GLU A 212 -23.87 4.76 -7.12
C GLU A 212 -22.86 4.27 -8.16
N ARG A 213 -22.85 4.91 -9.34
CA ARG A 213 -21.89 4.64 -10.41
C ARG A 213 -21.18 5.92 -10.81
N LYS A 214 -19.85 5.86 -11.00
CA LYS A 214 -19.03 7.00 -11.44
C LYS A 214 -18.16 6.62 -12.62
N MET A 215 -18.02 7.56 -13.55
CA MET A 215 -17.16 7.37 -14.71
C MET A 215 -15.68 7.47 -14.33
N PRO A 216 -14.80 6.70 -14.97
CA PRO A 216 -13.34 6.84 -14.84
C PRO A 216 -12.85 8.23 -15.22
N ASN A 217 -11.76 8.70 -14.58
CA ASN A 217 -11.11 9.94 -15.00
C ASN A 217 -10.39 9.70 -16.33
N PRO A 218 -10.42 10.65 -17.26
CA PRO A 218 -9.62 10.57 -18.47
C PRO A 218 -8.13 10.71 -18.14
N TYR A 219 -7.29 10.24 -19.05
CA TYR A 219 -5.87 10.55 -19.03
C TYR A 219 -5.65 12.06 -19.25
N ASP A 220 -4.81 12.65 -18.43
CA ASP A 220 -4.45 14.07 -18.49
C ASP A 220 -2.96 14.21 -18.76
N ALA A 221 -2.61 14.46 -20.02
CA ALA A 221 -1.23 14.60 -20.48
C ALA A 221 -0.53 15.82 -19.87
N SER A 222 -1.27 16.86 -19.45
CA SER A 222 -0.70 18.07 -18.87
C SER A 222 0.01 17.83 -17.53
N ARG A 223 -0.25 16.69 -16.90
CA ARG A 223 0.33 16.27 -15.62
C ARG A 223 1.54 15.35 -15.76
N VAL A 224 2.01 15.14 -17.00
CA VAL A 224 3.13 14.23 -17.28
C VAL A 224 4.26 14.99 -17.93
N HIS A 225 5.42 15.00 -17.31
CA HIS A 225 6.60 15.71 -17.77
C HIS A 225 7.71 14.71 -18.08
N LEU A 226 8.34 14.82 -19.25
CA LEU A 226 9.42 13.93 -19.66
C LEU A 226 10.78 14.53 -19.28
N ASN A 227 11.51 13.81 -18.42
CA ASN A 227 12.86 14.15 -17.93
C ASN A 227 12.96 15.43 -17.08
N ARG A 228 12.15 16.44 -17.31
CA ARG A 228 12.15 17.73 -16.58
C ARG A 228 10.72 18.24 -16.44
N TRP A 229 10.51 19.07 -15.43
CA TRP A 229 9.25 19.81 -15.23
C TRP A 229 9.07 20.84 -16.33
#